data_9fde6548133bde9e99a696d27c7a3f02
#
_entry.id   9fde6548133bde9e99a696d27c7a3f02
#
_cell.length_a   1.000
_cell.length_b   1.000
_cell.length_c   1.000
_cell.angle_alpha   90.00
_cell.angle_beta   90.00
_cell.angle_gamma   90.00
#
_symmetry.space_group_name_H-M   'P 1'
#
loop_
_entity.id
_entity.type
_entity.pdbx_description
1 polymer ?
#
loop_
_entity_poly.entity_id
_entity_poly.type
_entity_poly.pdbx_seq_one_letter_code
_entity_poly.pdbx_strand_id
1 'polypeptide(L)'
;TEGAGDSGQVLARLELPEPKTGEEMELPLEKLSTKKGTGAVYQLRFTKIGRYELVFRMSSTLGPLAQLPISVFLNNTLQQTVTINGTEGKVVEQSVTLAIRQDGEKYMKLYFGESGIDMHRMFLRYVGKNDIESFRNE
;
A
#
# COMPACT_ATOMS: atom_id res chain seq x y z
N THR A 1 -3.76 -7.94 -19.54
CA THR A 1 -3.68 -8.06 -19.19
C THR A 1 -3.46 -8.02 -18.82
N GLU A 2 -3.44 -7.86 -18.99
CA GLU A 2 -3.25 -7.89 -18.47
C GLU A 2 -2.78 -7.37 -17.87
N GLY A 3 -2.80 -6.85 -18.25
CA GLY A 3 -2.30 -6.00 -17.76
C GLY A 3 -1.92 -5.89 -16.70
N ALA A 4 -2.47 -5.63 -16.53
CA ALA A 4 -2.06 -5.71 -15.39
C ALA A 4 -1.58 -7.03 -15.37
N GLY A 5 -1.83 -7.67 -16.40
CA GLY A 5 -1.65 -8.98 -16.38
C GLY A 5 -0.43 -9.40 -15.78
N ASP A 6 0.55 -8.92 -16.23
CA ASP A 6 1.75 -9.30 -15.76
C ASP A 6 1.76 -9.28 -14.32
N SER A 7 1.20 -8.36 -13.82
CA SER A 7 1.12 -8.23 -12.45
C SER A 7 -0.30 -8.10 -12.09
N GLY A 8 -1.14 -8.63 -12.93
CA GLY A 8 -2.51 -8.30 -12.82
C GLY A 8 -3.36 -9.17 -11.98
N GLN A 9 -2.78 -10.17 -11.42
CA GLN A 9 -3.58 -11.07 -10.62
C GLN A 9 -3.94 -10.43 -9.31
N VAL A 10 -5.24 -10.32 -9.05
CA VAL A 10 -5.71 -9.73 -7.82
C VAL A 10 -5.53 -10.72 -6.68
N LEU A 11 -4.80 -10.31 -5.65
CA LEU A 11 -4.54 -11.16 -4.50
C LEU A 11 -5.74 -11.24 -3.57
N ALA A 12 -6.49 -10.16 -3.46
CA ALA A 12 -7.64 -10.12 -2.57
C ALA A 12 -8.60 -9.04 -3.02
N ARG A 13 -9.88 -9.30 -2.78
CA ARG A 13 -10.94 -8.32 -3.03
C ARG A 13 -11.58 -8.01 -1.70
N LEU A 14 -11.56 -6.73 -1.33
CA LEU A 14 -12.02 -6.31 -0.02
C LEU A 14 -13.03 -5.18 -0.17
N GLU A 15 -14.09 -5.27 0.61
CA GLU A 15 -15.01 -4.15 0.76
C GLU A 15 -14.69 -3.46 2.07
N LEU A 16 -14.33 -2.19 1.96
CA LEU A 16 -13.95 -1.43 3.15
C LEU A 16 -15.20 -0.75 3.68
N PRO A 17 -15.61 -1.07 4.92
CA PRO A 17 -16.77 -0.39 5.49
C PRO A 17 -16.41 1.08 5.72
N GLU A 18 -17.44 1.89 5.96
CA GLU A 18 -17.20 3.30 6.23
C GLU A 18 -16.36 3.43 7.49
N PRO A 19 -15.12 3.94 7.37
CA PRO A 19 -14.21 3.97 8.50
C PRO A 19 -14.42 5.18 9.39
N LYS A 20 -14.05 5.04 10.64
CA LYS A 20 -13.90 6.15 11.56
C LYS A 20 -12.47 6.63 11.52
N THR A 21 -12.25 7.90 11.86
CA THR A 21 -10.90 8.44 11.91
C THR A 21 -10.03 7.61 12.84
N GLY A 22 -8.90 7.17 12.32
CA GLY A 22 -7.97 6.34 13.07
C GLY A 22 -8.22 4.86 12.97
N GLU A 23 -9.32 4.45 12.34
CA GLU A 23 -9.64 3.03 12.22
C GLU A 23 -8.69 2.36 11.25
N GLU A 24 -8.23 1.14 11.62
CA GLU A 24 -7.29 0.37 10.83
C GLU A 24 -8.00 -0.82 10.21
N MET A 25 -7.74 -1.03 8.92
CA MET A 25 -8.34 -2.13 8.16
C MET A 25 -7.22 -2.99 7.61
N GLU A 26 -7.10 -4.22 8.12
CA GLU A 26 -6.01 -5.12 7.76
C GLU A 26 -6.13 -5.60 6.33
N LEU A 27 -5.00 -5.73 5.67
CA LEU A 27 -4.93 -6.32 4.34
C LEU A 27 -4.26 -7.68 4.45
N PRO A 28 -4.77 -8.70 3.73
CA PRO A 28 -4.19 -10.04 3.83
C PRO A 28 -2.83 -10.12 3.15
N LEU A 29 -1.94 -10.90 3.73
CA LEU A 29 -0.58 -11.06 3.23
C LEU A 29 -0.30 -12.47 2.72
N GLU A 30 -1.27 -13.36 2.79
CA GLU A 30 -1.03 -14.79 2.55
C GLU A 30 -0.49 -15.10 1.16
N LYS A 31 -0.94 -14.34 0.17
CA LYS A 31 -0.52 -14.58 -1.21
C LYS A 31 0.49 -13.55 -1.68
N LEU A 32 0.96 -12.71 -0.80
CA LEU A 32 1.88 -11.64 -1.16
C LEU A 32 3.28 -12.19 -1.36
N SER A 33 3.89 -11.84 -2.50
CA SER A 33 5.30 -12.11 -2.75
C SER A 33 6.04 -10.78 -2.74
N THR A 34 7.16 -10.75 -2.02
CA THR A 34 7.98 -9.54 -1.94
C THR A 34 9.26 -9.66 -2.74
N LYS A 35 9.33 -10.63 -3.65
CA LYS A 35 10.51 -10.81 -4.49
C LYS A 35 10.65 -9.68 -5.49
N LYS A 36 11.89 -9.41 -5.88
CA LYS A 36 12.19 -8.38 -6.85
C LYS A 36 11.35 -8.57 -8.12
N GLY A 37 10.75 -7.49 -8.57
CA GLY A 37 9.97 -7.48 -9.80
C GLY A 37 8.55 -7.99 -9.67
N THR A 38 8.08 -8.30 -8.44
CA THR A 38 6.71 -8.76 -8.28
C THR A 38 5.78 -7.58 -8.02
N GLY A 39 4.58 -7.70 -8.61
CA GLY A 39 3.51 -6.76 -8.35
C GLY A 39 2.38 -7.47 -7.62
N ALA A 40 1.85 -6.83 -6.61
CA ALA A 40 0.73 -7.38 -5.84
C ALA A 40 -0.45 -6.42 -5.97
N VAL A 41 -1.59 -6.94 -6.44
CA VAL A 41 -2.76 -6.11 -6.69
C VAL A 41 -3.86 -6.48 -5.70
N TYR A 42 -4.39 -5.45 -5.03
CA TYR A 42 -5.54 -5.59 -4.15
C TYR A 42 -6.69 -4.78 -4.74
N GLN A 43 -7.86 -5.40 -4.84
CA GLN A 43 -9.05 -4.71 -5.29
C GLN A 43 -9.82 -4.25 -4.05
N LEU A 44 -9.90 -2.94 -3.87
CA LEU A 44 -10.49 -2.35 -2.68
C LEU A 44 -11.70 -1.51 -3.07
N ARG A 45 -12.80 -1.70 -2.36
CA ARG A 45 -13.98 -0.86 -2.56
C ARG A 45 -14.05 0.13 -1.41
N PHE A 46 -13.85 1.40 -1.75
CA PHE A 46 -13.88 2.48 -0.76
C PHE A 46 -15.29 3.05 -0.68
N THR A 47 -15.81 3.14 0.52
CA THR A 47 -17.15 3.68 0.74
C THR A 47 -17.12 5.09 1.32
N LYS A 48 -15.93 5.59 1.64
CA LYS A 48 -15.80 6.93 2.22
C LYS A 48 -14.60 7.62 1.60
N ILE A 49 -14.81 8.84 1.11
CA ILE A 49 -13.70 9.63 0.59
C ILE A 49 -12.89 10.17 1.75
N GLY A 50 -11.64 10.47 1.47
CA GLY A 50 -10.76 11.02 2.48
C GLY A 50 -9.35 10.58 2.27
N ARG A 51 -8.54 10.88 3.25
CA ARG A 51 -7.13 10.55 3.23
C ARG A 51 -6.91 9.28 4.01
N TYR A 52 -6.23 8.33 3.39
CA TYR A 52 -5.90 7.05 4.00
C TYR A 52 -4.40 6.93 4.05
N GLU A 53 -3.88 6.23 5.05
CA GLU A 53 -2.48 5.85 5.08
C GLU A 53 -2.39 4.35 4.89
N LEU A 54 -1.58 3.93 3.91
CA LEU A 54 -1.23 2.53 3.76
C LEU A 54 0.03 2.31 4.57
N VAL A 55 -0.07 1.49 5.61
CA VAL A 55 1.01 1.32 6.58
C VAL A 55 1.60 -0.07 6.41
N PHE A 56 2.92 -0.13 6.33
CA PHE A 56 3.67 -1.38 6.23
C PHE A 56 4.50 -1.57 7.48
N ARG A 57 4.40 -2.75 8.09
CA ARG A 57 5.35 -3.18 9.10
C ARG A 57 6.20 -4.26 8.49
N MET A 58 7.48 -4.03 8.39
CA MET A 58 8.35 -4.91 7.64
C MET A 58 9.74 -4.92 8.23
N SER A 59 10.52 -5.92 7.83
CA SER A 59 11.91 -6.02 8.23
C SER A 59 12.73 -6.54 7.06
N SER A 60 14.04 -6.49 7.20
CA SER A 60 14.96 -7.06 6.23
C SER A 60 16.18 -7.55 6.96
N THR A 61 16.68 -8.72 6.56
CA THR A 61 17.92 -9.22 7.15
C THR A 61 19.16 -8.59 6.53
N LEU A 62 18.96 -7.76 5.50
CA LEU A 62 20.06 -7.11 4.81
C LEU A 62 20.62 -5.96 5.63
N GLY A 63 21.84 -5.56 5.29
CA GLY A 63 22.51 -4.48 5.99
C GLY A 63 22.03 -3.10 5.56
N PRO A 64 22.47 -2.05 6.26
CA PRO A 64 21.92 -0.71 6.05
C PRO A 64 22.24 -0.06 4.71
N LEU A 65 23.15 -0.64 3.94
CA LEU A 65 23.44 -0.11 2.60
C LEU A 65 22.47 -0.63 1.55
N ALA A 66 21.71 -1.67 1.85
CA ALA A 66 20.71 -2.18 0.91
C ALA A 66 19.56 -1.19 0.79
N GLN A 67 19.11 -0.96 -0.42
CA GLN A 67 17.98 -0.08 -0.68
C GLN A 67 16.82 -0.89 -1.25
N LEU A 68 15.70 -0.85 -0.57
CA LEU A 68 14.57 -1.72 -0.86
C LEU A 68 13.34 -0.86 -1.16
N PRO A 69 13.08 -0.58 -2.45
CA PRO A 69 11.95 0.30 -2.82
C PRO A 69 10.67 -0.48 -2.97
N ILE A 70 9.59 0.13 -2.53
CA ILE A 70 8.23 -0.34 -2.77
C ILE A 70 7.47 0.79 -3.42
N SER A 71 6.93 0.55 -4.61
CA SER A 71 6.12 1.55 -5.30
C SER A 71 4.65 1.22 -5.13
N VAL A 72 3.86 2.21 -4.80
CA VAL A 72 2.43 2.04 -4.57
C VAL A 72 1.67 2.77 -5.66
N PHE A 73 0.81 2.03 -6.35
CA PHE A 73 -0.02 2.56 -7.43
C PHE A 73 -1.49 2.47 -7.04
N LEU A 74 -2.27 3.42 -7.50
CA LEU A 74 -3.72 3.38 -7.35
C LEU A 74 -4.30 3.58 -8.74
N ASN A 75 -5.02 2.57 -9.24
CA ASN A 75 -5.58 2.58 -10.60
C ASN A 75 -4.51 2.93 -11.64
N ASN A 76 -3.34 2.30 -11.50
CA ASN A 76 -2.20 2.45 -12.41
C ASN A 76 -1.53 3.82 -12.35
N THR A 77 -1.86 4.63 -11.37
CA THR A 77 -1.19 5.91 -11.16
C THR A 77 -0.28 5.79 -9.94
N LEU A 78 1.00 6.08 -10.13
CA LEU A 78 1.96 6.00 -9.04
C LEU A 78 1.62 7.03 -7.97
N GLN A 79 1.49 6.56 -6.73
CA GLN A 79 1.22 7.44 -5.61
C GLN A 79 2.51 7.84 -4.92
N GLN A 80 3.35 6.85 -4.64
CA GLN A 80 4.58 7.11 -3.91
C GLN A 80 5.48 5.88 -4.01
N THR A 81 6.79 6.11 -3.98
CA THR A 81 7.77 5.05 -3.80
C THR A 81 8.42 5.24 -2.44
N VAL A 82 8.37 4.20 -1.63
CA VAL A 82 8.98 4.19 -0.31
C VAL A 82 10.21 3.32 -0.38
N THR A 83 11.36 3.85 0.04
CA THR A 83 12.59 3.08 0.06
C THR A 83 13.04 2.93 1.50
N ILE A 84 13.21 1.69 1.94
CA ILE A 84 13.83 1.45 3.25
C ILE A 84 15.22 0.89 3.03
N ASN A 85 16.07 1.11 4.00
CA ASN A 85 17.34 0.43 4.02
C ASN A 85 17.17 -0.91 4.71
N GLY A 86 18.14 -1.81 4.53
CA GLY A 86 18.10 -3.06 5.26
C GLY A 86 18.05 -2.78 6.75
N THR A 87 17.30 -3.61 7.48
CA THR A 87 17.03 -3.33 8.89
C THR A 87 17.77 -4.27 9.83
N GLU A 88 18.57 -5.18 9.28
CA GLU A 88 19.33 -6.15 10.09
C GLU A 88 18.41 -6.94 11.01
N GLY A 89 17.23 -7.27 10.51
CA GLY A 89 16.24 -8.07 11.24
C GLY A 89 15.29 -7.28 12.11
N LYS A 90 15.44 -5.97 12.18
CA LYS A 90 14.53 -5.17 13.01
C LYS A 90 13.30 -4.78 12.23
N VAL A 91 12.15 -4.74 12.91
CA VAL A 91 10.90 -4.34 12.30
C VAL A 91 10.82 -2.83 12.24
N VAL A 92 10.49 -2.31 11.06
CA VAL A 92 10.29 -0.88 10.86
C VAL A 92 8.91 -0.65 10.27
N GLU A 93 8.43 0.57 10.41
CA GLU A 93 7.11 0.94 9.90
C GLU A 93 7.25 2.08 8.91
N GLN A 94 6.59 1.95 7.77
CA GLN A 94 6.54 2.99 6.74
C GLN A 94 5.10 3.17 6.31
N SER A 95 4.77 4.36 5.83
CA SER A 95 3.41 4.62 5.37
C SER A 95 3.41 5.42 4.09
N VAL A 96 2.33 5.24 3.32
CA VAL A 96 2.09 5.95 2.08
C VAL A 96 0.71 6.57 2.17
N THR A 97 0.61 7.85 1.84
CA THR A 97 -0.66 8.55 1.87
C THR A 97 -1.43 8.31 0.57
N LEU A 98 -2.68 7.91 0.71
CA LEU A 98 -3.59 7.72 -0.42
C LEU A 98 -4.75 8.69 -0.27
N ALA A 99 -4.94 9.55 -1.27
CA ALA A 99 -6.05 10.48 -1.27
C ALA A 99 -7.17 9.90 -2.12
N ILE A 100 -8.25 9.49 -1.47
CA ILE A 100 -9.41 8.90 -2.15
C ILE A 100 -10.42 10.00 -2.35
N ARG A 101 -10.51 10.51 -3.57
CA ARG A 101 -11.38 11.64 -3.90
C ARG A 101 -12.75 11.21 -4.39
N GLN A 102 -12.87 9.96 -4.80
CA GLN A 102 -14.14 9.38 -5.22
C GLN A 102 -14.24 8.02 -4.60
N ASP A 103 -15.42 7.69 -4.08
CA ASP A 103 -15.65 6.36 -3.56
C ASP A 103 -15.73 5.37 -4.71
N GLY A 104 -15.81 4.09 -4.38
CA GLY A 104 -15.94 3.04 -5.35
C GLY A 104 -14.74 2.13 -5.36
N GLU A 105 -14.67 1.31 -6.41
CA GLU A 105 -13.70 0.25 -6.51
C GLU A 105 -12.39 0.79 -7.07
N LYS A 106 -11.28 0.45 -6.42
CA LYS A 106 -9.95 0.86 -6.83
C LYS A 106 -9.02 -0.35 -6.81
N TYR A 107 -8.04 -0.32 -7.69
CA TYR A 107 -6.99 -1.34 -7.72
C TYR A 107 -5.73 -0.72 -7.13
N MET A 108 -5.29 -1.26 -6.00
CA MET A 108 -4.06 -0.83 -5.37
C MET A 108 -2.98 -1.85 -5.68
N LYS A 109 -1.87 -1.39 -6.27
CA LYS A 109 -0.78 -2.27 -6.65
C LYS A 109 0.47 -1.89 -5.90
N LEU A 110 1.15 -2.91 -5.39
CA LEU A 110 2.47 -2.76 -4.78
C LEU A 110 3.48 -3.40 -5.70
N TYR A 111 4.55 -2.67 -6.01
CA TYR A 111 5.63 -3.20 -6.82
C TYR A 111 6.91 -3.20 -6.01
N PHE A 112 7.54 -4.36 -5.91
CA PHE A 112 8.77 -4.52 -5.14
C PHE A 112 9.96 -4.45 -6.08
N GLY A 113 10.78 -3.42 -5.93
CA GLY A 113 11.93 -3.20 -6.79
C GLY A 113 13.13 -4.04 -6.43
N GLU A 114 13.17 -4.60 -5.21
CA GLU A 114 14.27 -5.47 -4.77
C GLU A 114 13.73 -6.53 -3.85
N SER A 115 14.45 -7.66 -3.81
CA SER A 115 14.16 -8.73 -2.87
C SER A 115 14.76 -8.38 -1.50
N GLY A 116 14.22 -8.98 -0.47
CA GLY A 116 14.79 -8.86 0.86
C GLY A 116 13.86 -8.24 1.90
N ILE A 117 12.64 -7.93 1.52
CA ILE A 117 11.65 -7.39 2.45
C ILE A 117 10.80 -8.52 3.00
N ASP A 118 10.68 -8.58 4.33
CA ASP A 118 9.73 -9.45 5.00
C ASP A 118 8.58 -8.59 5.49
N MET A 119 7.40 -8.79 4.91
CA MET A 119 6.23 -8.01 5.25
C MET A 119 5.52 -8.69 6.42
N HIS A 120 5.44 -7.98 7.55
CA HIS A 120 4.83 -8.54 8.76
C HIS A 120 3.38 -8.14 8.89
N ARG A 121 3.04 -6.90 8.50
CA ARG A 121 1.69 -6.40 8.62
C ARG A 121 1.50 -5.29 7.59
N MET A 122 0.30 -5.23 7.02
CA MET A 122 -0.06 -4.16 6.10
C MET A 122 -1.51 -3.81 6.36
N PHE A 123 -1.79 -2.53 6.54
CA PHE A 123 -3.16 -2.11 6.81
C PHE A 123 -3.38 -0.70 6.31
N LEU A 124 -4.67 -0.36 6.15
CA LEU A 124 -5.08 0.99 5.80
C LEU A 124 -5.64 1.66 7.06
N ARG A 125 -5.22 2.90 7.29
CA ARG A 125 -5.73 3.70 8.39
C ARG A 125 -6.40 4.94 7.82
N TYR A 126 -7.62 5.20 8.25
CA TYR A 126 -8.35 6.37 7.79
C TYR A 126 -7.90 7.60 8.58
N VAL A 127 -7.42 8.62 7.86
CA VAL A 127 -6.89 9.81 8.52
C VAL A 127 -7.95 10.88 8.67
N GLY A 128 -8.74 11.11 7.63
CA GLY A 128 -9.81 12.10 7.75
C GLY A 128 -10.13 12.74 6.43
N LYS A 129 -11.31 13.32 6.39
CA LYS A 129 -11.85 13.92 5.19
C LYS A 129 -11.37 15.35 4.99
N ASN A 130 -11.03 16.02 6.08
CA ASN A 130 -10.66 17.44 6.02
C ASN A 130 -9.45 17.69 5.14
N ASP A 131 -8.51 16.76 5.13
CA ASP A 131 -7.32 16.92 4.32
C ASP A 131 -7.65 16.96 2.84
N ILE A 132 -8.65 16.20 2.41
CA ILE A 132 -9.07 16.21 1.02
C ILE A 132 -9.69 17.53 0.65
N GLU A 133 -10.47 18.10 1.53
CA GLU A 133 -11.08 19.40 1.28
C GLU A 133 -10.02 20.48 1.17
N SER A 134 -9.01 20.39 2.01
CA SER A 134 -7.90 21.33 1.95
C SER A 134 -7.19 21.28 0.60
N PHE A 135 -6.96 20.09 0.09
CA PHE A 135 -6.37 19.95 -1.24
C PHE A 135 -7.21 20.58 -2.31
N ARG A 136 -8.52 20.45 -2.23
CA ARG A 136 -9.39 20.99 -3.25
C ARG A 136 -9.43 22.51 -3.24
N ASN A 137 -9.18 23.10 -2.11
CA ASN A 137 -9.18 24.56 -1.99
C ASN A 137 -7.88 25.19 -2.45
N GLU A 138 -6.90 24.38 -2.69
CA GLU A 138 -5.65 24.85 -3.25
C GLU A 138 -5.66 24.74 -4.75
#